data_17c5af351cbc89b9be0a236107620740
#
_entry.id   17c5af351cbc89b9be0a236107620740
#
_cell.length_a   1.000
_cell.length_b   1.000
_cell.length_c   1.000
_cell.angle_alpha   90.00
_cell.angle_beta   90.00
_cell.angle_gamma   90.00
#
_symmetry.space_group_name_H-M   'P 1'
#
loop_
_entity.id
_entity.type
_entity.pdbx_description
1 polymer ?
#
loop_
_entity_poly.entity_id
_entity_poly.type
_entity_poly.pdbx_seq_one_letter_code
_entity_poly.pdbx_strand_id
1 'polypeptide(L)'
;MIGRIWKGVTKKEDTKRYLAYLKATGLKEYAATKGNLGTYVLTQQVGGNTEFLLLSLWRSMDDIKGFAGEEVEKAVYYPADKEFLLDMVPTVDHYEIAVAPGTQG
;
A
#
# COMPACT_ATOMS: atom_id res chain seq x y z
N MET A 1 5.60 -15.87 -2.57
CA MET A 1 4.86 -14.78 -1.91
C MET A 1 5.49 -13.45 -2.30
N ILE A 2 4.65 -12.50 -2.65
CA ILE A 2 5.11 -11.19 -3.16
C ILE A 2 4.76 -10.11 -2.14
N GLY A 3 5.71 -9.19 -1.91
CA GLY A 3 5.47 -7.96 -1.18
C GLY A 3 5.33 -6.80 -2.16
N ARG A 4 4.21 -6.09 -2.10
CA ARG A 4 3.95 -4.90 -2.91
C ARG A 4 4.09 -3.67 -2.02
N ILE A 5 4.91 -2.73 -2.43
CA ILE A 5 5.19 -1.53 -1.66
C ILE A 5 4.63 -0.30 -2.36
N TRP A 6 3.72 0.39 -1.68
CA TRP A 6 3.18 1.68 -2.09
C TRP A 6 3.62 2.72 -1.06
N LYS A 7 3.98 3.90 -1.52
CA LYS A 7 4.41 5.00 -0.65
C LYS A 7 3.59 6.25 -0.91
N GLY A 8 3.32 6.99 0.17
CA GLY A 8 2.66 8.27 0.08
C GLY A 8 3.12 9.18 1.20
N VAL A 9 2.98 10.49 1.00
CA VAL A 9 3.40 11.49 1.99
C VAL A 9 2.26 12.48 2.18
N THR A 10 1.92 12.73 3.43
CA THR A 10 0.92 13.75 3.79
C THR A 10 1.54 14.80 4.68
N LYS A 11 0.81 15.89 4.91
CA LYS A 11 1.13 16.78 6.00
C LYS A 11 0.91 16.04 7.32
N LYS A 12 1.70 16.39 8.34
CA LYS A 12 1.61 15.75 9.66
C LYS A 12 0.21 15.85 10.25
N GLU A 13 -0.45 16.99 10.12
CA GLU A 13 -1.80 17.22 10.65
C GLU A 13 -2.86 16.36 9.99
N ASP A 14 -2.60 15.80 8.81
CA ASP A 14 -3.53 14.96 8.08
C ASP A 14 -3.34 13.46 8.36
N THR A 15 -2.37 13.09 9.17
CA THR A 15 -2.02 11.68 9.40
C THR A 15 -3.21 10.82 9.80
N LYS A 16 -3.97 11.24 10.81
CA LYS A 16 -5.10 10.44 11.30
C LYS A 16 -6.23 10.36 10.29
N ARG A 17 -6.51 11.47 9.62
CA ARG A 17 -7.56 11.55 8.60
C ARG A 17 -7.22 10.66 7.41
N TYR A 18 -5.97 10.71 6.97
CA TYR A 18 -5.55 9.89 5.85
C TYR A 18 -5.54 8.40 6.21
N LEU A 19 -5.12 8.05 7.41
CA LEU A 19 -5.20 6.65 7.86
C LEU A 19 -6.63 6.14 7.84
N ALA A 20 -7.59 6.95 8.29
CA ALA A 20 -9.00 6.58 8.24
C ALA A 20 -9.47 6.38 6.79
N TYR A 21 -9.02 7.25 5.88
CA TYR A 21 -9.34 7.15 4.46
C TYR A 21 -8.76 5.86 3.85
N LEU A 22 -7.51 5.52 4.18
CA LEU A 22 -6.89 4.27 3.72
C LEU A 22 -7.69 3.04 4.17
N LYS A 23 -8.16 3.03 5.43
CA LYS A 23 -8.96 1.92 5.95
C LYS A 23 -10.28 1.78 5.21
N ALA A 24 -10.88 2.88 4.80
CA ALA A 24 -12.16 2.89 4.10
C ALA A 24 -12.03 2.59 2.60
N THR A 25 -10.85 2.72 2.03
CA THR A 25 -10.62 2.58 0.59
C THR A 25 -9.62 1.45 0.28
N GLY A 26 -8.34 1.78 0.14
CA GLY A 26 -7.32 0.84 -0.31
C GLY A 26 -7.21 -0.41 0.54
N LEU A 27 -7.17 -0.25 1.86
CA LEU A 27 -7.03 -1.40 2.76
C LEU A 27 -8.23 -2.35 2.67
N LYS A 28 -9.42 -1.78 2.49
CA LYS A 28 -10.63 -2.57 2.31
C LYS A 28 -10.58 -3.36 0.99
N GLU A 29 -10.14 -2.72 -0.07
CA GLU A 29 -10.01 -3.36 -1.39
C GLU A 29 -8.93 -4.44 -1.36
N TYR A 30 -7.81 -4.20 -0.72
CA TYR A 30 -6.77 -5.21 -0.54
C TYR A 30 -7.35 -6.45 0.13
N ALA A 31 -8.03 -6.26 1.27
CA ALA A 31 -8.58 -7.37 2.03
C ALA A 31 -9.64 -8.16 1.25
N ALA A 32 -10.35 -7.51 0.35
CA ALA A 32 -11.39 -8.14 -0.46
C ALA A 32 -10.84 -8.85 -1.68
N THR A 33 -9.56 -8.65 -2.02
CA THR A 33 -8.97 -9.25 -3.23
C THR A 33 -8.42 -10.64 -2.90
N LYS A 34 -8.83 -11.62 -3.71
CA LYS A 34 -8.31 -12.99 -3.56
C LYS A 34 -6.80 -13.01 -3.67
N GLY A 35 -6.16 -13.73 -2.75
CA GLY A 35 -4.70 -13.87 -2.74
C GLY A 35 -3.97 -12.82 -1.90
N ASN A 36 -4.69 -11.81 -1.39
CA ASN A 36 -4.10 -10.90 -0.42
C ASN A 36 -3.95 -11.61 0.93
N LEU A 37 -2.75 -11.55 1.50
CA LEU A 37 -2.42 -12.23 2.75
C LEU A 37 -2.33 -11.26 3.93
N GLY A 38 -2.62 -9.99 3.69
CA GLY A 38 -2.57 -8.95 4.71
C GLY A 38 -1.78 -7.74 4.26
N THR A 39 -1.93 -6.63 4.98
CA THR A 39 -1.24 -5.39 4.63
C THR A 39 -0.76 -4.71 5.91
N TYR A 40 0.51 -4.32 5.92
CA TYR A 40 1.05 -3.46 6.96
C TYR A 40 0.97 -2.02 6.49
N VAL A 41 0.55 -1.14 7.39
CA VAL A 41 0.66 0.30 7.18
C VAL A 41 1.76 0.80 8.11
N LEU A 42 2.84 1.27 7.54
CA LEU A 42 4.00 1.77 8.28
C LEU A 42 4.05 3.27 8.11
N THR A 43 4.36 3.99 9.17
CA THR A 43 4.47 5.44 9.11
C THR A 43 5.75 5.91 9.77
N GLN A 44 6.27 7.04 9.29
CA GLN A 44 7.33 7.75 10.00
C GLN A 44 7.17 9.26 9.80
N GLN A 45 7.60 10.00 10.81
CA GLN A 45 7.58 11.46 10.73
C GLN A 45 8.88 11.95 10.11
N VAL A 46 8.78 12.79 9.09
CA VAL A 46 9.92 13.40 8.42
C VAL A 46 9.65 14.90 8.31
N GLY A 47 10.28 15.69 9.15
CA GLY A 47 10.00 17.13 9.22
C GLY A 47 8.55 17.37 9.57
N GLY A 48 7.87 18.22 8.81
CA GLY A 48 6.45 18.51 9.01
C GLY A 48 5.50 17.55 8.32
N ASN A 49 6.02 16.41 7.82
CA ASN A 49 5.26 15.46 7.02
C ASN A 49 5.21 14.08 7.66
N THR A 50 4.24 13.28 7.24
CA THR A 50 4.17 11.86 7.58
C THR A 50 4.33 11.05 6.30
N GLU A 51 5.28 10.12 6.31
CA GLU A 51 5.43 9.14 5.24
C GLU A 51 4.63 7.90 5.59
N PHE A 52 3.84 7.43 4.61
CA PHE A 52 3.11 6.17 4.70
C PHE A 52 3.76 5.17 3.77
N LEU A 53 3.98 3.96 4.26
CA LEU A 53 4.42 2.85 3.44
C LEU A 53 3.43 1.71 3.65
N LEU A 54 2.79 1.28 2.56
CA LEU A 54 1.89 0.13 2.60
C LEU A 54 2.65 -1.06 2.03
N LEU A 55 2.83 -2.07 2.89
CA LEU A 55 3.41 -3.34 2.47
C LEU A 55 2.29 -4.37 2.45
N SER A 56 1.79 -4.66 1.26
CA SER A 56 0.76 -5.67 1.08
C SER A 56 1.40 -6.99 0.65
N LEU A 57 0.90 -8.08 1.22
CA LEU A 57 1.44 -9.42 1.01
C LEU A 57 0.48 -10.20 0.11
N TRP A 58 1.04 -10.89 -0.89
CA TRP A 58 0.25 -11.55 -1.92
C TRP A 58 0.80 -12.94 -2.22
N ARG A 59 -0.09 -13.85 -2.57
CA ARG A 59 0.29 -15.20 -2.96
C ARG A 59 1.09 -15.21 -4.26
N SER A 60 0.70 -14.36 -5.22
CA SER A 60 1.31 -14.34 -6.55
C SER A 60 1.09 -13.00 -7.24
N MET A 61 1.85 -12.76 -8.31
CA MET A 61 1.63 -11.58 -9.16
C MET A 61 0.26 -11.62 -9.83
N ASP A 62 -0.24 -12.79 -10.19
CA ASP A 62 -1.57 -12.91 -10.81
C ASP A 62 -2.67 -12.44 -9.87
N ASP A 63 -2.54 -12.72 -8.58
CA ASP A 63 -3.52 -12.26 -7.59
C ASP A 63 -3.50 -10.74 -7.45
N ILE A 64 -2.33 -10.11 -7.59
CA ILE A 64 -2.20 -8.66 -7.56
C ILE A 64 -2.99 -8.03 -8.72
N LYS A 65 -3.05 -8.67 -9.87
CA LYS A 65 -3.84 -8.17 -11.01
C LYS A 65 -5.32 -8.03 -10.66
N GLY A 66 -5.83 -8.85 -9.76
CA GLY A 66 -7.20 -8.73 -9.28
C GLY A 66 -7.48 -7.43 -8.57
N PHE A 67 -6.45 -6.81 -7.99
CA PHE A 67 -6.54 -5.50 -7.33
C PHE A 67 -6.12 -4.36 -8.27
N ALA A 68 -4.98 -4.51 -8.93
CA ALA A 68 -4.31 -3.41 -9.64
C ALA A 68 -4.56 -3.39 -11.15
N GLY A 69 -5.15 -4.45 -11.71
CA GLY A 69 -5.31 -4.58 -13.15
C GLY A 69 -4.05 -5.16 -13.81
N GLU A 70 -4.05 -5.21 -15.14
CA GLU A 70 -2.95 -5.82 -15.90
C GLU A 70 -1.61 -5.11 -15.71
N GLU A 71 -1.62 -3.78 -15.55
CA GLU A 71 -0.41 -3.00 -15.35
C GLU A 71 -0.10 -2.93 -13.86
N VAL A 72 0.39 -4.03 -13.31
CA VAL A 72 0.60 -4.20 -11.86
C VAL A 72 1.57 -3.19 -11.26
N GLU A 73 2.48 -2.63 -12.05
CA GLU A 73 3.43 -1.62 -11.56
C GLU A 73 2.79 -0.26 -11.28
N LYS A 74 1.59 -0.02 -11.79
CA LYS A 74 0.90 1.24 -11.56
C LYS A 74 0.33 1.30 -10.16
N ALA A 75 0.54 2.42 -9.49
CA ALA A 75 -0.08 2.69 -8.20
C ALA A 75 -1.58 2.88 -8.40
N VAL A 76 -2.37 2.34 -7.46
CA VAL A 76 -3.83 2.52 -7.45
C VAL A 76 -4.15 3.67 -6.51
N TYR A 77 -4.82 4.68 -7.02
CA TYR A 77 -5.24 5.84 -6.24
C TYR A 77 -6.76 5.93 -6.17
N TYR A 78 -7.24 6.58 -5.13
CA TYR A 78 -8.67 6.79 -4.89
C TYR A 78 -8.99 8.28 -4.96
N PRO A 79 -10.27 8.65 -5.20
CA PRO A 79 -10.60 10.05 -5.54
C PRO A 79 -10.08 11.11 -4.59
N ALA A 80 -10.10 10.88 -3.29
CA ALA A 80 -9.65 11.89 -2.33
C ALA A 80 -8.15 11.84 -2.02
N ASP A 81 -7.41 10.87 -2.60
CA ASP A 81 -5.96 10.80 -2.37
C ASP A 81 -5.27 12.12 -2.69
N LYS A 82 -5.67 12.77 -3.78
CA LYS A 82 -5.07 14.04 -4.22
C LYS A 82 -5.25 15.18 -3.23
N GLU A 83 -6.20 15.07 -2.30
CA GLU A 83 -6.45 16.09 -1.28
C GLU A 83 -5.48 15.94 -0.10
N PHE A 84 -4.92 14.75 0.09
CA PHE A 84 -4.01 14.44 1.19
C PHE A 84 -2.56 14.32 0.75
N LEU A 85 -2.32 13.67 -0.39
CA LEU A 85 -0.97 13.33 -0.81
C LEU A 85 -0.26 14.53 -1.41
N LEU A 86 0.94 14.80 -0.90
CA LEU A 86 1.81 15.88 -1.37
C LEU A 86 2.46 15.51 -2.70
N ASP A 87 2.55 14.21 -3.00
CA ASP A 87 3.05 13.70 -4.25
C ASP A 87 2.33 12.40 -4.55
N MET A 88 2.05 12.16 -5.83
CA MET A 88 1.38 10.94 -6.26
C MET A 88 2.29 10.18 -7.21
N VAL A 89 3.17 9.37 -6.62
CA VAL A 89 4.12 8.55 -7.38
C VAL A 89 3.33 7.56 -8.24
N PRO A 90 3.59 7.49 -9.56
CA PRO A 90 2.76 6.68 -10.46
C PRO A 90 2.97 5.17 -10.36
N THR A 91 4.06 4.74 -9.74
CA THR A 91 4.43 3.31 -9.72
C THR A 91 4.65 2.79 -8.31
N VAL A 92 4.60 1.47 -8.18
CA VAL A 92 4.88 0.75 -6.93
C VAL A 92 5.98 -0.25 -7.19
N ASP A 93 6.55 -0.81 -6.11
CA ASP A 93 7.59 -1.82 -6.20
C ASP A 93 7.05 -3.18 -5.74
N HIS A 94 7.56 -4.23 -6.37
CA HIS A 94 7.25 -5.61 -5.99
C HIS A 94 8.53 -6.34 -5.66
N TYR A 95 8.48 -7.15 -4.60
CA TYR A 95 9.60 -7.94 -4.15
C TYR A 95 9.17 -9.38 -3.89
N GLU A 96 10.01 -10.32 -4.25
CA GLU A 96 9.84 -11.69 -3.79
C GLU A 96 10.18 -11.74 -2.31
N ILE A 97 9.29 -12.30 -1.49
CA ILE A 97 9.57 -12.45 -0.06
C ILE A 97 10.38 -13.72 0.13
N ALA A 98 11.66 -13.53 0.38
CA ALA A 98 12.58 -14.66 0.57
C ALA A 98 12.41 -15.31 1.93
N VAL A 99 12.17 -14.51 2.98
CA VAL A 99 11.95 -14.97 4.35
C VAL A 99 10.89 -14.10 5.00
N ALA A 100 9.94 -14.71 5.70
CA ALA A 100 8.90 -14.00 6.44
C ALA A 100 8.84 -14.52 7.87
N PRO A 101 8.30 -13.72 8.82
CA PRO A 101 8.14 -14.19 10.20
C PRO A 101 7.31 -15.47 10.25
N GLY A 102 7.74 -16.43 11.05
CA GLY A 102 7.04 -17.70 11.19
C GLY A 102 7.32 -18.73 10.11
N THR A 103 8.11 -18.38 9.08
CA THR A 103 8.54 -19.35 8.07
C THR A 103 9.94 -19.86 8.38
N GLN A 104 10.16 -21.14 8.15
CA GLN A 104 11.47 -21.77 8.27
C GLN A 104 12.08 -21.78 6.88
N GLY A 105 13.04 -20.94 6.72
CA GLY A 105 13.65 -20.64 5.42
C GLY A 105 14.41 -21.72 4.77
#